data_46281f9babdf6763ee5313c4bc4c9ff4
#
_entry.id   46281f9babdf6763ee5313c4bc4c9ff4
#
_cell.length_a   1.000
_cell.length_b   1.000
_cell.length_c   1.000
_cell.angle_alpha   90.00
_cell.angle_beta   90.00
_cell.angle_gamma   90.00
#
_symmetry.space_group_name_H-M   'P 1'
#
loop_
_entity.id
_entity.type
_entity.pdbx_description
1 polymer ?
#
loop_
_entity_poly.entity_id
_entity_poly.type
_entity_poly.pdbx_seq_one_letter_code
_entity_poly.pdbx_strand_id
1 'polypeptide(L)'
;MKRIFYAAGAVALLGLSSAALAQDLPKTKLQIVGGLSNLTAYNDFEKPFWTKTIPELSKGQVTAEIKGFNEMGLKGPEILRLMSQGVIQFGTATLSYFASDNPINEAIDLAGLAPDVKTARTVTEAFEPVYAKFYGEGSRVKLLGISTYPAQVLFCNAEVNGLADLKGKKVRTSSRTQAEFVEAFGGTSVTMAFGEVVPALQNKVVDCAITGSLSGYSAKWYEVATHLYALPINWNQQIHVVNQAAWDKLDPKVQEFIQTNIKTLIDDIWKAADEQTQQGYDCNTGADACTLPVKGKMKLVQPTDADRALLKKVLQESILPKWAARCSADCVKDFNDTIGKALNVTASK
;
A
#
# COMPACT_ATOMS: atom_id res chain seq x y z
N MET A 1 -28.96 -25.83 -67.78
CA MET A 1 -28.70 -26.55 -66.53
C MET A 1 -27.23 -26.30 -66.11
N LYS A 2 -27.01 -25.36 -65.20
CA LYS A 2 -25.65 -25.09 -64.62
C LYS A 2 -25.72 -25.38 -63.11
N ARG A 3 -24.97 -26.32 -62.66
CA ARG A 3 -24.81 -26.71 -61.25
C ARG A 3 -23.78 -25.80 -60.63
N ILE A 4 -24.12 -25.07 -59.59
CA ILE A 4 -23.25 -24.26 -58.77
C ILE A 4 -22.85 -25.10 -57.55
N PHE A 5 -21.57 -25.35 -57.36
CA PHE A 5 -20.96 -25.97 -56.19
C PHE A 5 -20.68 -24.88 -55.15
N TYR A 6 -21.27 -25.00 -53.97
CA TYR A 6 -20.88 -24.22 -52.80
C TYR A 6 -19.76 -24.95 -52.08
N ALA A 7 -18.59 -24.28 -51.99
CA ALA A 7 -17.49 -24.70 -51.12
C ALA A 7 -17.71 -24.13 -49.73
N ALA A 8 -17.93 -25.01 -48.75
CA ALA A 8 -17.98 -24.63 -47.33
C ALA A 8 -16.55 -24.54 -46.80
N GLY A 9 -16.06 -23.33 -46.53
CA GLY A 9 -14.79 -23.11 -45.85
C GLY A 9 -14.95 -23.28 -44.34
N ALA A 10 -14.23 -24.25 -43.78
CA ALA A 10 -14.13 -24.45 -42.34
C ALA A 10 -13.19 -23.42 -41.76
N VAL A 11 -13.70 -22.51 -40.95
CA VAL A 11 -12.92 -21.63 -40.08
C VAL A 11 -12.56 -22.41 -38.83
N ALA A 12 -11.30 -22.86 -38.74
CA ALA A 12 -10.77 -23.46 -37.52
C ALA A 12 -10.49 -22.35 -36.51
N LEU A 13 -11.19 -22.35 -35.38
CA LEU A 13 -10.96 -21.49 -34.23
C LEU A 13 -9.62 -21.85 -33.56
N LEU A 14 -8.66 -20.95 -33.68
CA LEU A 14 -7.45 -20.92 -32.85
C LEU A 14 -7.80 -20.29 -31.49
N GLY A 15 -8.31 -21.13 -30.59
CA GLY A 15 -8.60 -20.77 -29.21
C GLY A 15 -7.99 -21.78 -28.23
N LEU A 16 -6.65 -21.90 -28.24
CA LEU A 16 -5.92 -22.83 -27.36
C LEU A 16 -4.54 -22.26 -27.02
N SER A 17 -4.42 -21.48 -25.97
CA SER A 17 -3.06 -21.23 -25.43
C SER A 17 -2.98 -20.94 -23.92
N SER A 18 -4.04 -20.66 -23.20
CA SER A 18 -3.95 -20.37 -21.76
C SER A 18 -4.16 -21.57 -20.83
N ALA A 19 -4.66 -22.69 -21.33
CA ALA A 19 -4.91 -23.88 -20.51
C ALA A 19 -3.70 -24.84 -20.38
N ALA A 20 -2.69 -24.68 -21.21
CA ALA A 20 -1.54 -25.62 -21.28
C ALA A 20 -0.52 -25.43 -20.14
N LEU A 21 -0.35 -24.21 -19.62
CA LEU A 21 0.67 -23.91 -18.60
C LEU A 21 0.32 -24.47 -17.20
N ALA A 22 -0.97 -24.64 -16.86
CA ALA A 22 -1.36 -25.11 -15.54
C ALA A 22 -1.20 -26.62 -15.30
N GLN A 23 -0.93 -27.41 -16.35
CA GLN A 23 -0.90 -28.87 -16.26
C GLN A 23 0.48 -29.43 -15.87
N ASP A 24 1.55 -28.63 -15.98
CA ASP A 24 2.95 -29.04 -15.79
C ASP A 24 3.64 -28.39 -14.58
N LEU A 25 2.88 -27.76 -13.65
CA LEU A 25 3.47 -27.18 -12.44
C LEU A 25 3.77 -28.28 -11.42
N PRO A 26 4.96 -28.30 -10.81
CA PRO A 26 5.24 -29.23 -9.72
C PRO A 26 4.45 -28.84 -8.46
N LYS A 27 4.11 -29.85 -7.64
CA LYS A 27 3.47 -29.64 -6.34
C LYS A 27 4.32 -28.74 -5.46
N THR A 28 3.77 -27.59 -5.10
CA THR A 28 4.47 -26.55 -4.31
C THR A 28 3.56 -26.05 -3.21
N LYS A 29 4.07 -25.98 -1.98
CA LYS A 29 3.39 -25.37 -0.84
C LYS A 29 4.17 -24.13 -0.39
N LEU A 30 3.47 -22.99 -0.33
CA LEU A 30 4.04 -21.70 0.03
C LEU A 30 3.62 -21.29 1.44
N GLN A 31 4.50 -20.56 2.14
CA GLN A 31 4.22 -19.94 3.43
C GLN A 31 4.29 -18.41 3.25
N ILE A 32 3.18 -17.74 3.53
CA ILE A 32 3.02 -16.31 3.28
C ILE A 32 2.77 -15.59 4.61
N VAL A 33 3.52 -14.53 4.85
CA VAL A 33 3.20 -13.55 5.88
C VAL A 33 2.58 -12.34 5.18
N GLY A 34 1.26 -12.22 5.28
CA GLY A 34 0.50 -11.14 4.65
C GLY A 34 0.50 -9.85 5.48
N GLY A 35 -0.16 -8.84 4.96
CA GLY A 35 -0.37 -7.56 5.64
C GLY A 35 -1.17 -7.65 6.93
N LEU A 36 -1.71 -6.52 7.40
CA LEU A 36 -2.57 -6.47 8.60
C LEU A 36 -3.88 -7.22 8.37
N SER A 37 -4.11 -8.31 9.12
CA SER A 37 -5.25 -9.23 8.93
C SER A 37 -6.62 -8.63 9.24
N ASN A 38 -6.68 -7.46 9.86
CA ASN A 38 -7.91 -6.74 10.12
C ASN A 38 -8.25 -5.69 9.07
N LEU A 39 -7.49 -5.60 7.97
CA LEU A 39 -7.71 -4.65 6.88
C LEU A 39 -8.21 -5.32 5.60
N THR A 40 -8.89 -4.54 4.76
CA THR A 40 -9.45 -4.99 3.48
C THR A 40 -8.38 -5.49 2.52
N ALA A 41 -7.21 -4.85 2.46
CA ALA A 41 -6.09 -5.31 1.63
C ALA A 41 -5.73 -6.78 1.87
N TYR A 42 -5.77 -7.23 3.13
CA TYR A 42 -5.55 -8.63 3.49
C TYR A 42 -6.79 -9.49 3.25
N ASN A 43 -7.95 -9.09 3.80
CA ASN A 43 -9.14 -9.95 3.83
C ASN A 43 -9.79 -10.12 2.47
N ASP A 44 -9.83 -9.06 1.66
CA ASP A 44 -10.56 -9.04 0.40
C ASP A 44 -9.66 -9.34 -0.80
N PHE A 45 -8.33 -9.21 -0.64
CA PHE A 45 -7.37 -9.39 -1.74
C PHE A 45 -6.29 -10.44 -1.43
N GLU A 46 -5.38 -10.21 -0.47
CA GLU A 46 -4.23 -11.11 -0.27
C GLU A 46 -4.65 -12.52 0.12
N LYS A 47 -5.52 -12.65 1.12
CA LYS A 47 -5.93 -13.96 1.61
C LYS A 47 -6.69 -14.77 0.55
N PRO A 48 -7.72 -14.24 -0.14
CA PRO A 48 -8.37 -14.95 -1.24
C PRO A 48 -7.42 -15.29 -2.38
N PHE A 49 -6.50 -14.38 -2.73
CA PHE A 49 -5.51 -14.63 -3.77
C PHE A 49 -4.66 -15.87 -3.47
N TRP A 50 -4.06 -15.94 -2.30
CA TRP A 50 -3.16 -17.03 -1.94
C TRP A 50 -3.90 -18.35 -1.62
N THR A 51 -5.10 -18.27 -1.00
CA THR A 51 -5.81 -19.49 -0.53
C THR A 51 -6.83 -20.04 -1.52
N LYS A 52 -7.25 -19.23 -2.51
CA LYS A 52 -8.26 -19.62 -3.50
C LYS A 52 -7.76 -19.45 -4.92
N THR A 53 -7.42 -18.22 -5.32
CA THR A 53 -7.07 -17.90 -6.72
C THR A 53 -5.83 -18.69 -7.20
N ILE A 54 -4.75 -18.70 -6.45
CA ILE A 54 -3.52 -19.44 -6.81
C ILE A 54 -3.76 -20.96 -6.90
N PRO A 55 -4.43 -21.62 -5.92
CA PRO A 55 -4.82 -23.02 -6.06
C PRO A 55 -5.72 -23.30 -7.25
N GLU A 56 -6.73 -22.49 -7.52
CA GLU A 56 -7.64 -22.66 -8.66
C GLU A 56 -6.89 -22.57 -10.00
N LEU A 57 -6.10 -21.51 -10.20
CA LEU A 57 -5.35 -21.29 -11.43
C LEU A 57 -4.28 -22.37 -11.67
N SER A 58 -3.68 -22.91 -10.61
CA SER A 58 -2.69 -23.98 -10.69
C SER A 58 -3.32 -25.39 -10.69
N LYS A 59 -4.64 -25.52 -10.67
CA LYS A 59 -5.35 -26.82 -10.51
C LYS A 59 -4.86 -27.59 -9.26
N GLY A 60 -4.60 -26.88 -8.17
CA GLY A 60 -4.15 -27.45 -6.91
C GLY A 60 -2.66 -27.81 -6.86
N GLN A 61 -1.88 -27.51 -7.88
CA GLN A 61 -0.43 -27.77 -7.86
C GLN A 61 0.33 -26.79 -6.96
N VAL A 62 -0.06 -25.51 -6.96
CA VAL A 62 0.50 -24.51 -6.04
C VAL A 62 -0.54 -24.18 -4.99
N THR A 63 -0.17 -24.36 -3.72
CA THR A 63 -1.02 -24.04 -2.56
C THR A 63 -0.26 -23.13 -1.61
N ALA A 64 -1.00 -22.34 -0.83
CA ALA A 64 -0.38 -21.42 0.14
C ALA A 64 -1.14 -21.41 1.46
N GLU A 65 -0.39 -21.22 2.54
CA GLU A 65 -0.90 -20.83 3.85
C GLU A 65 -0.50 -19.38 4.10
N ILE A 66 -1.45 -18.56 4.54
CA ILE A 66 -1.20 -17.15 4.80
C ILE A 66 -1.70 -16.76 6.20
N LYS A 67 -0.88 -15.97 6.92
CA LYS A 67 -1.25 -15.29 8.15
C LYS A 67 -0.84 -13.83 8.08
N GLY A 68 -1.66 -12.94 8.62
CA GLY A 68 -1.26 -11.54 8.79
C GLY A 68 -0.12 -11.41 9.80
N PHE A 69 0.82 -10.52 9.56
CA PHE A 69 1.97 -10.36 10.46
C PHE A 69 1.55 -10.03 11.89
N ASN A 70 0.47 -9.28 12.08
CA ASN A 70 -0.07 -8.96 13.40
C ASN A 70 -0.62 -10.19 14.16
N GLU A 71 -1.09 -11.23 13.46
CA GLU A 71 -1.51 -12.51 14.06
C GLU A 71 -0.30 -13.32 14.57
N MET A 72 0.89 -12.98 14.09
CA MET A 72 2.16 -13.59 14.53
C MET A 72 2.85 -12.76 15.63
N GLY A 73 2.20 -11.69 16.14
CA GLY A 73 2.76 -10.81 17.14
C GLY A 73 3.81 -9.82 16.60
N LEU A 74 3.94 -9.71 15.26
CA LEU A 74 4.86 -8.76 14.62
C LEU A 74 4.20 -7.38 14.50
N LYS A 75 5.02 -6.32 14.51
CA LYS A 75 4.54 -4.93 14.42
C LYS A 75 4.82 -4.27 13.06
N GLY A 76 5.56 -4.94 12.17
CA GLY A 76 5.88 -4.50 10.81
C GLY A 76 7.36 -4.22 10.56
N PRO A 77 8.06 -3.36 11.32
CA PRO A 77 9.45 -2.99 11.05
C PRO A 77 10.43 -4.17 10.98
N GLU A 78 10.17 -5.24 11.72
CA GLU A 78 11.01 -6.43 11.75
C GLU A 78 10.88 -7.35 10.53
N ILE A 79 9.83 -7.19 9.70
CA ILE A 79 9.49 -8.13 8.61
C ILE A 79 10.63 -8.22 7.59
N LEU A 80 11.15 -7.10 7.12
CA LEU A 80 12.22 -7.10 6.12
C LEU A 80 13.47 -7.83 6.61
N ARG A 81 13.85 -7.63 7.88
CA ARG A 81 14.97 -8.33 8.50
C ARG A 81 14.72 -9.85 8.59
N LEU A 82 13.53 -10.27 9.01
CA LEU A 82 13.16 -11.69 9.08
C LEU A 82 13.14 -12.33 7.69
N MET A 83 12.74 -11.58 6.67
CA MET A 83 12.81 -12.03 5.27
C MET A 83 14.24 -12.17 4.78
N SER A 84 15.09 -11.17 5.00
CA SER A 84 16.50 -11.22 4.59
C SER A 84 17.26 -12.38 5.25
N GLN A 85 16.84 -12.79 6.45
CA GLN A 85 17.35 -13.95 7.19
C GLN A 85 16.73 -15.28 6.75
N GLY A 86 15.72 -15.29 5.87
CA GLY A 86 15.02 -16.49 5.41
C GLY A 86 14.03 -17.10 6.43
N VAL A 87 13.73 -16.39 7.53
CA VAL A 87 12.72 -16.81 8.51
C VAL A 87 11.30 -16.67 7.91
N ILE A 88 11.08 -15.60 7.17
CA ILE A 88 9.87 -15.39 6.36
C ILE A 88 10.25 -15.61 4.89
N GLN A 89 9.51 -16.47 4.19
CA GLN A 89 9.76 -16.76 2.78
C GLN A 89 9.10 -15.71 1.89
N PHE A 90 7.77 -15.56 1.96
CA PHE A 90 7.00 -14.54 1.25
C PHE A 90 6.40 -13.58 2.26
N GLY A 91 6.44 -12.29 1.98
CA GLY A 91 5.92 -11.29 2.90
C GLY A 91 5.34 -10.06 2.23
N THR A 92 4.37 -9.45 2.91
CA THR A 92 3.80 -8.16 2.57
C THR A 92 3.98 -7.22 3.76
N ALA A 93 4.51 -6.03 3.51
CA ALA A 93 4.66 -5.01 4.54
C ALA A 93 4.64 -3.60 3.96
N THR A 94 4.30 -2.62 4.79
CA THR A 94 4.33 -1.20 4.41
C THR A 94 5.77 -0.72 4.25
N LEU A 95 6.09 -0.09 3.13
CA LEU A 95 7.43 0.42 2.81
C LEU A 95 7.99 1.35 3.89
N SER A 96 7.17 2.26 4.39
CA SER A 96 7.59 3.25 5.38
C SER A 96 8.04 2.66 6.71
N TYR A 97 7.71 1.40 7.00
CA TYR A 97 8.23 0.70 8.19
C TYR A 97 9.73 0.47 8.14
N PHE A 98 10.33 0.50 6.95
CA PHE A 98 11.76 0.30 6.72
C PHE A 98 12.53 1.60 6.50
N ALA A 99 11.88 2.73 6.74
CA ALA A 99 12.48 4.06 6.55
C ALA A 99 13.67 4.33 7.48
N SER A 100 13.66 3.75 8.70
CA SER A 100 14.78 3.81 9.64
C SER A 100 16.02 3.07 9.13
N ASP A 101 15.82 1.99 8.36
CA ASP A 101 16.90 1.21 7.80
C ASP A 101 17.50 1.93 6.58
N ASN A 102 16.66 2.50 5.73
CA ASN A 102 17.10 3.31 4.60
C ASN A 102 16.00 4.29 4.15
N PRO A 103 16.29 5.61 4.05
CA PRO A 103 15.33 6.63 3.62
C PRO A 103 14.77 6.44 2.21
N ILE A 104 15.38 5.63 1.36
CA ILE A 104 14.83 5.28 0.04
C ILE A 104 13.40 4.72 0.15
N ASN A 105 13.09 4.03 1.26
CA ASN A 105 11.78 3.43 1.52
C ASN A 105 10.65 4.46 1.72
N GLU A 106 10.98 5.73 1.79
CA GLU A 106 10.01 6.84 1.86
C GLU A 106 9.76 7.49 0.49
N ALA A 107 10.61 7.25 -0.52
CA ALA A 107 10.67 8.02 -1.76
C ALA A 107 9.32 8.16 -2.49
N ILE A 108 8.51 7.11 -2.54
CA ILE A 108 7.22 7.10 -3.24
C ILE A 108 6.05 7.57 -2.37
N ASP A 109 6.27 7.76 -1.06
CA ASP A 109 5.20 8.02 -0.09
C ASP A 109 5.47 9.26 0.80
N LEU A 110 6.19 10.25 0.25
CA LEU A 110 6.37 11.53 0.93
C LEU A 110 5.01 12.22 1.11
N ALA A 111 4.74 12.73 2.31
CA ALA A 111 3.48 13.42 2.57
C ALA A 111 3.29 14.63 1.63
N GLY A 112 2.16 14.65 0.92
CA GLY A 112 1.84 15.64 -0.11
C GLY A 112 2.37 15.36 -1.51
N LEU A 113 3.10 14.26 -1.75
CA LEU A 113 3.68 13.92 -3.05
C LEU A 113 2.60 13.55 -4.08
N ALA A 114 1.64 12.75 -3.69
CA ALA A 114 0.56 12.25 -4.56
C ALA A 114 -0.81 12.69 -4.04
N PRO A 115 -1.46 13.67 -4.68
CA PRO A 115 -2.77 14.17 -4.26
C PRO A 115 -3.92 13.19 -4.53
N ASP A 116 -3.71 12.22 -5.40
CA ASP A 116 -4.69 11.23 -5.82
C ASP A 116 -4.05 9.86 -6.12
N VAL A 117 -4.88 8.82 -6.23
CA VAL A 117 -4.45 7.44 -6.45
C VAL A 117 -3.71 7.26 -7.79
N LYS A 118 -4.11 7.99 -8.81
CA LYS A 118 -3.46 7.92 -10.13
C LYS A 118 -2.03 8.44 -10.06
N THR A 119 -1.83 9.57 -9.39
CA THR A 119 -0.49 10.13 -9.15
C THR A 119 0.34 9.19 -8.27
N ALA A 120 -0.24 8.61 -7.22
CA ALA A 120 0.43 7.63 -6.37
C ALA A 120 0.90 6.40 -7.18
N ARG A 121 0.05 5.89 -8.08
CA ARG A 121 0.41 4.78 -8.96
C ARG A 121 1.54 5.17 -9.93
N THR A 122 1.45 6.34 -10.56
CA THR A 122 2.50 6.86 -11.46
C THR A 122 3.86 6.96 -10.75
N VAL A 123 3.87 7.49 -9.52
CA VAL A 123 5.08 7.59 -8.68
C VAL A 123 5.65 6.21 -8.37
N THR A 124 4.79 5.28 -8.00
CA THR A 124 5.18 3.90 -7.66
C THR A 124 5.78 3.19 -8.86
N GLU A 125 5.10 3.20 -10.01
CA GLU A 125 5.57 2.56 -11.24
C GLU A 125 6.90 3.17 -11.74
N ALA A 126 7.08 4.48 -11.61
CA ALA A 126 8.32 5.15 -11.99
C ALA A 126 9.51 4.73 -11.11
N PHE A 127 9.29 4.43 -9.84
CA PHE A 127 10.37 4.11 -8.89
C PHE A 127 10.54 2.61 -8.62
N GLU A 128 9.59 1.76 -9.03
CA GLU A 128 9.63 0.31 -8.79
C GLU A 128 10.93 -0.36 -9.29
N PRO A 129 11.51 -0.01 -10.47
CA PRO A 129 12.80 -0.55 -10.91
C PRO A 129 13.95 -0.23 -9.95
N VAL A 130 13.94 0.95 -9.31
CA VAL A 130 14.93 1.34 -8.30
C VAL A 130 14.81 0.45 -7.07
N TYR A 131 13.59 0.21 -6.59
CA TYR A 131 13.35 -0.71 -5.48
C TYR A 131 13.73 -2.15 -5.81
N ALA A 132 13.42 -2.63 -7.02
CA ALA A 132 13.78 -3.98 -7.43
C ALA A 132 15.30 -4.20 -7.37
N LYS A 133 16.08 -3.21 -7.81
CA LYS A 133 17.54 -3.20 -7.70
C LYS A 133 17.99 -3.13 -6.24
N PHE A 134 17.49 -2.16 -5.49
CA PHE A 134 17.86 -1.92 -4.08
C PHE A 134 17.65 -3.16 -3.21
N TYR A 135 16.48 -3.79 -3.30
CA TYR A 135 16.16 -4.96 -2.49
C TYR A 135 16.91 -6.21 -2.95
N GLY A 136 17.09 -6.40 -4.27
CA GLY A 136 17.82 -7.54 -4.82
C GLY A 136 19.29 -7.53 -4.44
N GLU A 137 19.95 -6.37 -4.53
CA GLU A 137 21.39 -6.26 -4.25
C GLU A 137 21.69 -6.19 -2.73
N GLY A 138 20.88 -5.46 -1.94
CA GLY A 138 21.18 -5.14 -0.56
C GLY A 138 20.53 -6.05 0.48
N SER A 139 19.29 -6.47 0.26
CA SER A 139 18.46 -7.10 1.31
C SER A 139 18.23 -8.59 1.09
N ARG A 140 18.75 -9.19 0.03
CA ARG A 140 18.51 -10.61 -0.34
C ARG A 140 17.03 -10.95 -0.46
N VAL A 141 16.22 -10.00 -0.87
CA VAL A 141 14.79 -10.17 -1.15
C VAL A 141 14.49 -9.74 -2.56
N LYS A 142 13.65 -10.51 -3.24
CA LYS A 142 13.14 -10.18 -4.56
C LYS A 142 11.82 -9.44 -4.41
N LEU A 143 11.72 -8.26 -5.03
CA LEU A 143 10.47 -7.53 -5.15
C LEU A 143 9.55 -8.25 -6.17
N LEU A 144 8.31 -8.50 -5.78
CA LEU A 144 7.27 -9.07 -6.65
C LEU A 144 6.32 -7.99 -7.16
N GLY A 145 6.24 -6.85 -6.46
CA GLY A 145 5.51 -5.65 -6.84
C GLY A 145 5.07 -4.83 -5.64
N ILE A 146 4.37 -3.72 -5.92
CA ILE A 146 3.97 -2.72 -4.93
C ILE A 146 2.49 -2.41 -5.07
N SER A 147 1.73 -2.61 -4.01
CA SER A 147 0.33 -2.20 -3.90
C SER A 147 0.16 -0.99 -2.99
N THR A 148 -1.08 -0.54 -2.74
CA THR A 148 -1.36 0.62 -1.91
C THR A 148 -2.49 0.37 -0.92
N TYR A 149 -2.56 1.19 0.13
CA TYR A 149 -3.77 1.38 0.93
C TYR A 149 -4.64 2.51 0.34
N PRO A 150 -5.90 2.66 0.80
CA PRO A 150 -6.68 3.88 0.58
C PRO A 150 -5.95 5.13 1.11
N ALA A 151 -6.35 6.31 0.62
CA ALA A 151 -5.74 7.58 1.03
C ALA A 151 -5.62 7.70 2.55
N GLN A 152 -4.41 8.03 3.00
CA GLN A 152 -4.13 8.26 4.42
C GLN A 152 -4.64 9.65 4.79
N VAL A 153 -5.53 9.69 5.78
CA VAL A 153 -6.26 10.88 6.21
C VAL A 153 -6.23 11.01 7.73
N LEU A 154 -6.69 12.14 8.26
CA LEU A 154 -6.72 12.38 9.69
C LEU A 154 -8.05 11.92 10.32
N PHE A 155 -7.93 11.14 11.37
CA PHE A 155 -8.99 10.79 12.31
C PHE A 155 -8.71 11.50 13.63
N CYS A 156 -9.62 12.35 14.13
CA CYS A 156 -9.40 13.13 15.33
C CYS A 156 -10.49 12.88 16.37
N ASN A 157 -10.09 12.71 17.63
CA ASN A 157 -10.97 12.80 18.80
C ASN A 157 -10.94 14.22 19.39
N ALA A 158 -10.93 15.21 18.50
CA ALA A 158 -10.93 16.64 18.78
C ALA A 158 -11.47 17.36 17.55
N GLU A 159 -11.92 18.59 17.72
CA GLU A 159 -12.37 19.41 16.60
C GLU A 159 -11.18 19.78 15.70
N VAL A 160 -11.34 19.52 14.39
CA VAL A 160 -10.41 19.89 13.32
C VAL A 160 -11.25 20.33 12.13
N ASN A 161 -11.02 21.55 11.63
CA ASN A 161 -11.69 22.11 10.46
C ASN A 161 -10.71 22.39 9.31
N GLY A 162 -9.39 22.26 9.55
CA GLY A 162 -8.34 22.48 8.57
C GLY A 162 -6.94 22.20 9.15
N LEU A 163 -5.91 22.35 8.34
CA LEU A 163 -4.52 22.06 8.72
C LEU A 163 -3.99 22.93 9.87
N ALA A 164 -4.50 24.17 9.99
CA ALA A 164 -4.10 25.08 11.07
C ALA A 164 -4.47 24.54 12.47
N ASP A 165 -5.50 23.72 12.57
CA ASP A 165 -5.96 23.14 13.82
C ASP A 165 -5.07 22.01 14.34
N LEU A 166 -4.07 21.60 13.57
CA LEU A 166 -3.04 20.64 14.02
C LEU A 166 -2.09 21.27 15.06
N LYS A 167 -2.01 22.59 15.11
CA LYS A 167 -1.14 23.30 16.07
C LYS A 167 -1.47 22.87 17.50
N GLY A 168 -0.45 22.38 18.19
CA GLY A 168 -0.53 21.92 19.59
C GLY A 168 -1.21 20.55 19.78
N LYS A 169 -1.72 19.90 18.73
CA LYS A 169 -2.30 18.54 18.82
C LYS A 169 -1.20 17.47 18.79
N LYS A 170 -1.44 16.40 19.52
CA LYS A 170 -0.66 15.16 19.43
C LYS A 170 -1.28 14.27 18.39
N VAL A 171 -0.52 13.95 17.35
CA VAL A 171 -1.00 13.17 16.21
C VAL A 171 -0.20 11.89 16.06
N ARG A 172 -0.89 10.74 16.08
CA ARG A 172 -0.25 9.47 15.75
C ARG A 172 0.09 9.41 14.27
N THR A 173 1.31 8.99 13.99
CA THR A 173 1.83 8.78 12.64
C THR A 173 2.36 7.36 12.47
N SER A 174 2.37 6.85 11.25
CA SER A 174 2.94 5.53 10.89
C SER A 174 4.28 5.65 10.16
N SER A 175 4.65 6.85 9.73
CA SER A 175 5.89 7.10 8.99
C SER A 175 6.55 8.41 9.43
N ARG A 176 7.82 8.55 9.10
CA ARG A 176 8.58 9.76 9.39
C ARG A 176 8.08 10.95 8.58
N THR A 177 7.70 10.76 7.32
CA THR A 177 7.18 11.86 6.49
C THR A 177 5.83 12.36 6.96
N GLN A 178 4.98 11.49 7.52
CA GLN A 178 3.78 11.92 8.24
C GLN A 178 4.12 12.71 9.51
N ALA A 179 5.17 12.31 10.25
CA ALA A 179 5.63 13.06 11.42
C ALA A 179 6.10 14.46 11.03
N GLU A 180 6.91 14.58 9.99
CA GLU A 180 7.37 15.85 9.44
C GLU A 180 6.23 16.74 8.94
N PHE A 181 5.18 16.13 8.35
CA PHE A 181 3.95 16.84 8.01
C PHE A 181 3.26 17.41 9.24
N VAL A 182 3.04 16.63 10.29
CA VAL A 182 2.39 17.08 11.52
C VAL A 182 3.20 18.23 12.17
N GLU A 183 4.50 18.08 12.25
CA GLU A 183 5.41 19.07 12.83
C GLU A 183 5.44 20.38 12.02
N ALA A 184 5.30 20.32 10.70
CA ALA A 184 5.24 21.50 9.83
C ALA A 184 3.99 22.37 10.11
N PHE A 185 2.94 21.78 10.67
CA PHE A 185 1.73 22.48 11.13
C PHE A 185 1.71 22.76 12.63
N GLY A 186 2.83 22.60 13.32
CA GLY A 186 2.97 22.90 14.76
C GLY A 186 2.32 21.85 15.68
N GLY A 187 1.99 20.68 15.16
CA GLY A 187 1.58 19.53 15.97
C GLY A 187 2.78 18.76 16.53
N THR A 188 2.51 17.82 17.42
CA THR A 188 3.48 16.86 17.96
C THR A 188 3.21 15.49 17.40
N SER A 189 4.16 14.89 16.71
CA SER A 189 4.06 13.54 16.17
C SER A 189 4.34 12.47 17.22
N VAL A 190 3.58 11.38 17.18
CA VAL A 190 3.79 10.19 18.02
C VAL A 190 3.76 8.96 17.12
N THR A 191 4.92 8.37 16.86
CA THR A 191 4.99 7.13 16.04
C THR A 191 4.62 5.92 16.91
N MET A 192 3.61 5.16 16.48
CA MET A 192 3.20 3.93 17.15
C MET A 192 2.59 2.92 16.17
N ALA A 193 2.63 1.63 16.54
CA ALA A 193 2.07 0.55 15.72
C ALA A 193 0.54 0.71 15.56
N PHE A 194 0.01 0.17 14.46
CA PHE A 194 -1.41 0.32 14.10
C PHE A 194 -2.37 -0.20 15.18
N GLY A 195 -2.08 -1.36 15.77
CA GLY A 195 -2.92 -1.96 16.82
C GLY A 195 -2.96 -1.17 18.14
N GLU A 196 -2.06 -0.20 18.35
CA GLU A 196 -1.96 0.60 19.56
C GLU A 196 -2.81 1.89 19.50
N VAL A 197 -3.37 2.20 18.31
CA VAL A 197 -3.99 3.52 18.05
C VAL A 197 -5.36 3.68 18.72
N VAL A 198 -6.23 2.67 18.65
CA VAL A 198 -7.57 2.75 19.27
C VAL A 198 -7.47 3.06 20.75
N PRO A 199 -6.71 2.31 21.57
CA PRO A 199 -6.55 2.67 23.00
C PRO A 199 -5.87 4.03 23.19
N ALA A 200 -4.96 4.45 22.32
CA ALA A 200 -4.29 5.75 22.40
C ALA A 200 -5.26 6.92 22.17
N LEU A 201 -6.16 6.83 21.17
CA LEU A 201 -7.23 7.80 20.94
C LEU A 201 -8.27 7.80 22.08
N GLN A 202 -8.68 6.62 22.53
CA GLN A 202 -9.66 6.46 23.60
C GLN A 202 -9.16 7.08 24.91
N ASN A 203 -7.90 6.86 25.26
CA ASN A 203 -7.26 7.36 26.49
C ASN A 203 -6.67 8.77 26.32
N LYS A 204 -6.88 9.44 25.17
CA LYS A 204 -6.37 10.78 24.88
C LYS A 204 -4.83 10.90 24.98
N VAL A 205 -4.12 9.81 24.74
CA VAL A 205 -2.66 9.84 24.58
C VAL A 205 -2.29 10.61 23.32
N VAL A 206 -3.12 10.49 22.28
CA VAL A 206 -3.10 11.30 21.06
C VAL A 206 -4.48 11.90 20.80
N ASP A 207 -4.52 13.08 20.19
CA ASP A 207 -5.73 13.80 19.80
C ASP A 207 -6.25 13.33 18.44
N CYS A 208 -5.31 13.01 17.54
CA CYS A 208 -5.57 12.56 16.17
C CYS A 208 -4.66 11.40 15.79
N ALA A 209 -5.01 10.73 14.70
CA ALA A 209 -4.18 9.68 14.10
C ALA A 209 -4.33 9.68 12.58
N ILE A 210 -3.26 9.32 11.85
CA ILE A 210 -3.26 9.19 10.39
C ILE A 210 -3.34 7.71 10.03
N THR A 211 -4.29 7.37 9.14
CA THR A 211 -4.41 6.05 8.51
C THR A 211 -5.27 6.12 7.24
N GLY A 212 -5.31 5.02 6.48
CA GLY A 212 -6.22 4.88 5.34
C GLY A 212 -7.68 5.08 5.74
N SER A 213 -8.45 5.77 4.91
CA SER A 213 -9.85 6.09 5.22
C SER A 213 -10.68 4.84 5.56
N LEU A 214 -10.61 3.79 4.72
CA LEU A 214 -11.29 2.52 4.99
C LEU A 214 -10.54 1.67 6.01
N SER A 215 -9.21 1.84 6.15
CA SER A 215 -8.43 1.15 7.19
C SER A 215 -8.86 1.56 8.60
N GLY A 216 -9.12 2.85 8.81
CA GLY A 216 -9.66 3.36 10.06
C GLY A 216 -11.06 2.79 10.36
N TYR A 217 -11.91 2.68 9.34
CA TYR A 217 -13.20 2.02 9.48
C TYR A 217 -13.05 0.54 9.87
N SER A 218 -12.25 -0.23 9.15
CA SER A 218 -12.03 -1.66 9.41
C SER A 218 -11.49 -1.92 10.82
N ALA A 219 -10.68 -1.01 11.34
CA ALA A 219 -10.17 -1.06 12.71
C ALA A 219 -11.05 -0.33 13.74
N LYS A 220 -12.27 0.09 13.34
CA LYS A 220 -13.28 0.71 14.21
C LYS A 220 -12.86 2.03 14.86
N TRP A 221 -12.02 2.81 14.17
CA TRP A 221 -11.60 4.11 14.71
C TRP A 221 -12.78 5.09 14.87
N TYR A 222 -13.89 4.87 14.12
CA TYR A 222 -15.13 5.63 14.27
C TYR A 222 -15.78 5.48 15.67
N GLU A 223 -15.38 4.50 16.48
CA GLU A 223 -15.86 4.36 17.85
C GLU A 223 -15.17 5.32 18.83
N VAL A 224 -13.97 5.81 18.49
CA VAL A 224 -13.10 6.61 19.36
C VAL A 224 -12.70 7.97 18.77
N ALA A 225 -13.00 8.23 17.50
CA ALA A 225 -12.75 9.50 16.83
C ALA A 225 -14.08 10.18 16.47
N THR A 226 -14.09 11.52 16.43
CA THR A 226 -15.28 12.33 16.17
C THR A 226 -15.25 13.08 14.85
N HIS A 227 -14.06 13.31 14.28
CA HIS A 227 -13.83 14.06 13.04
C HIS A 227 -12.93 13.26 12.09
N LEU A 228 -13.32 13.27 10.82
CA LEU A 228 -12.55 12.73 9.70
C LEU A 228 -12.21 13.89 8.75
N TYR A 229 -10.93 14.27 8.69
CA TYR A 229 -10.47 15.29 7.75
C TYR A 229 -9.97 14.61 6.47
N ALA A 230 -10.72 14.79 5.39
CA ALA A 230 -10.61 14.03 4.14
C ALA A 230 -9.52 14.57 3.18
N LEU A 231 -8.39 15.02 3.70
CA LEU A 231 -7.22 15.41 2.91
C LEU A 231 -6.31 14.20 2.70
N PRO A 232 -6.10 13.73 1.46
CA PRO A 232 -5.09 12.73 1.17
C PRO A 232 -3.68 13.25 1.50
N ILE A 233 -3.07 12.71 2.53
CA ILE A 233 -1.73 13.11 2.99
C ILE A 233 -0.67 12.30 2.24
N ASN A 234 -0.86 10.99 2.17
CA ASN A 234 -0.04 10.01 1.45
C ASN A 234 -0.85 8.72 1.22
N TRP A 235 -0.24 7.61 0.75
CA TRP A 235 -0.95 6.38 0.37
C TRP A 235 -0.48 5.14 1.10
N ASN A 236 0.69 5.19 1.73
CA ASN A 236 1.24 4.13 2.55
C ASN A 236 1.41 2.80 1.80
N GLN A 237 2.15 2.83 0.67
CA GLN A 237 2.32 1.68 -0.21
C GLN A 237 2.92 0.46 0.49
N GLN A 238 2.54 -0.71 0.01
CA GLN A 238 2.99 -2.01 0.49
C GLN A 238 3.85 -2.73 -0.54
N ILE A 239 4.97 -3.29 -0.10
CA ILE A 239 5.75 -4.21 -0.93
C ILE A 239 5.29 -5.65 -0.74
N HIS A 240 5.24 -6.37 -1.87
CA HIS A 240 5.12 -7.83 -1.91
C HIS A 240 6.49 -8.38 -2.28
N VAL A 241 7.07 -9.16 -1.42
CA VAL A 241 8.47 -9.59 -1.55
C VAL A 241 8.64 -11.06 -1.20
N VAL A 242 9.72 -11.67 -1.68
CA VAL A 242 10.11 -13.03 -1.35
C VAL A 242 11.60 -13.07 -1.00
N ASN A 243 11.99 -13.87 -0.01
CA ASN A 243 13.39 -14.15 0.26
C ASN A 243 14.06 -14.71 -0.99
N GLN A 244 15.22 -14.17 -1.40
CA GLN A 244 15.89 -14.56 -2.66
C GLN A 244 16.21 -16.05 -2.69
N ALA A 245 16.77 -16.60 -1.61
CA ALA A 245 17.12 -18.02 -1.57
C ALA A 245 15.88 -18.94 -1.58
N ALA A 246 14.76 -18.49 -1.03
CA ALA A 246 13.49 -19.23 -1.12
C ALA A 246 12.95 -19.18 -2.57
N TRP A 247 13.06 -18.03 -3.23
CA TRP A 247 12.68 -17.87 -4.64
C TRP A 247 13.50 -18.76 -5.56
N ASP A 248 14.82 -18.76 -5.40
CA ASP A 248 15.76 -19.52 -6.25
C ASP A 248 15.59 -21.06 -6.12
N LYS A 249 14.96 -21.53 -5.04
CA LYS A 249 14.62 -22.94 -4.85
C LYS A 249 13.33 -23.37 -5.56
N LEU A 250 12.51 -22.43 -5.97
CA LEU A 250 11.29 -22.74 -6.71
C LEU A 250 11.61 -23.17 -8.14
N ASP A 251 10.83 -24.10 -8.64
CA ASP A 251 10.86 -24.46 -10.07
C ASP A 251 10.60 -23.20 -10.92
N PRO A 252 11.36 -22.97 -12.01
CA PRO A 252 11.17 -21.79 -12.88
C PRO A 252 9.73 -21.59 -13.37
N LYS A 253 8.99 -22.66 -13.62
CA LYS A 253 7.57 -22.57 -14.01
C LYS A 253 6.71 -22.03 -12.88
N VAL A 254 7.02 -22.38 -11.61
CA VAL A 254 6.31 -21.85 -10.43
C VAL A 254 6.67 -20.37 -10.22
N GLN A 255 7.93 -20.00 -10.44
CA GLN A 255 8.36 -18.60 -10.38
C GLN A 255 7.60 -17.75 -11.41
N GLU A 256 7.54 -18.18 -12.67
CA GLU A 256 6.80 -17.49 -13.73
C GLU A 256 5.30 -17.41 -13.41
N PHE A 257 4.70 -18.51 -12.93
CA PHE A 257 3.31 -18.56 -12.53
C PHE A 257 3.00 -17.56 -11.43
N ILE A 258 3.81 -17.50 -10.37
CA ILE A 258 3.63 -16.52 -9.28
C ILE A 258 3.83 -15.10 -9.80
N GLN A 259 4.92 -14.84 -10.56
CA GLN A 259 5.24 -13.50 -11.07
C GLN A 259 4.15 -12.94 -12.00
N THR A 260 3.51 -13.81 -12.79
CA THR A 260 2.40 -13.44 -13.67
C THR A 260 1.15 -13.10 -12.87
N ASN A 261 0.78 -13.95 -11.92
CA ASN A 261 -0.51 -13.82 -11.23
C ASN A 261 -0.49 -12.76 -10.13
N ILE A 262 0.66 -12.50 -9.47
CA ILE A 262 0.71 -11.47 -8.43
C ILE A 262 0.48 -10.06 -8.98
N LYS A 263 0.75 -9.83 -10.26
CA LYS A 263 0.40 -8.57 -10.93
C LYS A 263 -1.08 -8.29 -10.91
N THR A 264 -1.91 -9.34 -11.09
CA THR A 264 -3.36 -9.21 -11.01
C THR A 264 -3.81 -8.80 -9.60
N LEU A 265 -3.26 -9.42 -8.55
CA LEU A 265 -3.50 -9.02 -7.17
C LEU A 265 -3.19 -7.53 -6.95
N ILE A 266 -2.01 -7.09 -7.39
CA ILE A 266 -1.55 -5.70 -7.23
C ILE A 266 -2.46 -4.74 -7.99
N ASP A 267 -2.79 -5.06 -9.25
CA ASP A 267 -3.69 -4.26 -10.08
C ASP A 267 -5.09 -4.14 -9.47
N ASP A 268 -5.63 -5.21 -8.90
CA ASP A 268 -6.94 -5.20 -8.27
C ASP A 268 -6.95 -4.33 -7.00
N ILE A 269 -5.88 -4.37 -6.19
CA ILE A 269 -5.74 -3.48 -5.03
C ILE A 269 -5.66 -2.01 -5.48
N TRP A 270 -4.86 -1.70 -6.53
CA TRP A 270 -4.77 -0.34 -7.05
C TRP A 270 -6.11 0.18 -7.61
N LYS A 271 -6.86 -0.66 -8.32
CA LYS A 271 -8.20 -0.29 -8.83
C LYS A 271 -9.19 -0.01 -7.70
N ALA A 272 -9.12 -0.78 -6.61
CA ALA A 272 -10.01 -0.63 -5.48
C ALA A 272 -9.67 0.57 -4.58
N ALA A 273 -8.45 1.10 -4.62
CA ALA A 273 -7.98 2.09 -3.66
C ALA A 273 -8.76 3.40 -3.64
N ASP A 274 -9.22 3.88 -4.81
CA ASP A 274 -10.02 5.11 -4.92
C ASP A 274 -11.44 4.89 -4.36
N GLU A 275 -12.09 3.81 -4.77
CA GLU A 275 -13.41 3.42 -4.28
C GLU A 275 -13.37 3.18 -2.76
N GLN A 276 -12.37 2.48 -2.27
CA GLN A 276 -12.17 2.25 -0.83
C GLN A 276 -11.89 3.55 -0.06
N THR A 277 -11.24 4.53 -0.71
CA THR A 277 -11.05 5.85 -0.10
C THR A 277 -12.39 6.54 0.15
N GLN A 278 -13.26 6.56 -0.86
CA GLN A 278 -14.59 7.16 -0.74
C GLN A 278 -15.49 6.36 0.22
N GLN A 279 -15.50 5.03 0.12
CA GLN A 279 -16.25 4.16 1.03
C GLN A 279 -15.83 4.37 2.49
N GLY A 280 -14.53 4.58 2.72
CA GLY A 280 -14.02 4.94 4.04
C GLY A 280 -14.60 6.24 4.56
N TYR A 281 -14.71 7.29 3.72
CA TYR A 281 -15.37 8.54 4.11
C TYR A 281 -16.84 8.30 4.47
N ASP A 282 -17.57 7.66 3.58
CA ASP A 282 -19.01 7.44 3.73
C ASP A 282 -19.34 6.61 4.98
N CYS A 283 -18.60 5.54 5.22
CA CYS A 283 -18.91 4.61 6.29
C CYS A 283 -18.46 5.11 7.68
N ASN A 284 -17.32 5.80 7.79
CA ASN A 284 -16.93 6.41 9.06
C ASN A 284 -17.89 7.52 9.49
N THR A 285 -18.53 8.20 8.54
CA THR A 285 -19.41 9.35 8.82
C THR A 285 -20.91 9.01 8.82
N GLY A 286 -21.24 7.79 8.41
CA GLY A 286 -22.62 7.30 8.38
C GLY A 286 -23.46 7.83 7.23
N ALA A 287 -22.81 8.26 6.14
CA ALA A 287 -23.48 8.69 4.91
C ALA A 287 -24.38 7.59 4.34
N ASP A 288 -25.42 7.98 3.58
CA ASP A 288 -26.34 7.03 2.95
C ASP A 288 -25.67 6.14 1.90
N ALA A 289 -24.61 6.64 1.28
CA ALA A 289 -23.77 5.90 0.32
C ALA A 289 -22.92 4.78 0.95
N CYS A 290 -22.82 4.71 2.29
CA CYS A 290 -22.13 3.59 2.96
C CYS A 290 -22.85 2.27 2.72
N THR A 291 -22.14 1.33 2.10
CA THR A 291 -22.64 -0.03 1.80
C THR A 291 -22.23 -1.07 2.85
N LEU A 292 -21.40 -0.70 3.84
CA LEU A 292 -20.93 -1.61 4.88
C LEU A 292 -21.92 -1.70 6.05
N PRO A 293 -21.89 -2.80 6.84
CA PRO A 293 -22.94 -3.11 7.82
C PRO A 293 -23.06 -2.08 8.94
N VAL A 294 -21.97 -1.42 9.34
CA VAL A 294 -21.95 -0.46 10.45
C VAL A 294 -21.71 0.94 9.90
N LYS A 295 -22.56 1.87 10.27
CA LYS A 295 -22.40 3.29 9.95
C LYS A 295 -21.79 4.01 11.15
N GLY A 296 -20.65 4.67 10.97
CA GLY A 296 -20.05 5.58 11.95
C GLY A 296 -20.88 6.86 12.13
N LYS A 297 -20.39 7.76 12.97
CA LYS A 297 -21.07 9.05 13.25
C LYS A 297 -20.07 10.21 13.26
N MET A 298 -18.94 10.05 12.61
CA MET A 298 -17.91 11.09 12.56
C MET A 298 -18.38 12.27 11.71
N LYS A 299 -17.93 13.47 12.03
CA LYS A 299 -18.10 14.64 11.19
C LYS A 299 -17.07 14.57 10.05
N LEU A 300 -17.54 14.58 8.80
CA LEU A 300 -16.67 14.75 7.64
C LEU A 300 -16.24 16.21 7.51
N VAL A 301 -14.94 16.43 7.44
CA VAL A 301 -14.34 17.74 7.17
C VAL A 301 -13.65 17.68 5.82
N GLN A 302 -14.16 18.44 4.87
CA GLN A 302 -13.57 18.53 3.52
C GLN A 302 -12.40 19.52 3.51
N PRO A 303 -11.26 19.15 2.91
CA PRO A 303 -10.16 20.09 2.73
C PRO A 303 -10.52 21.18 1.74
N THR A 304 -10.07 22.40 2.02
CA THR A 304 -10.15 23.53 1.10
C THR A 304 -9.03 23.47 0.04
N ASP A 305 -9.15 24.25 -1.03
CA ASP A 305 -8.07 24.41 -1.99
C ASP A 305 -6.81 25.04 -1.34
N ALA A 306 -7.01 25.90 -0.34
CA ALA A 306 -5.91 26.46 0.44
C ALA A 306 -5.16 25.37 1.24
N ASP A 307 -5.88 24.40 1.82
CA ASP A 307 -5.24 23.27 2.52
C ASP A 307 -4.42 22.39 1.57
N ARG A 308 -4.96 22.12 0.37
CA ARG A 308 -4.24 21.36 -0.67
C ARG A 308 -2.98 22.09 -1.14
N ALA A 309 -3.09 23.40 -1.37
CA ALA A 309 -1.95 24.23 -1.75
C ALA A 309 -0.89 24.27 -0.63
N LEU A 310 -1.34 24.36 0.61
CA LEU A 310 -0.47 24.39 1.77
C LEU A 310 0.26 23.04 1.99
N LEU A 311 -0.42 21.92 1.79
CA LEU A 311 0.22 20.59 1.82
C LEU A 311 1.31 20.48 0.75
N LYS A 312 1.03 20.91 -0.49
CA LYS A 312 2.02 20.94 -1.57
C LYS A 312 3.22 21.83 -1.24
N LYS A 313 2.99 22.98 -0.62
CA LYS A 313 4.05 23.90 -0.16
C LYS A 313 4.92 23.20 0.90
N VAL A 314 4.31 22.56 1.87
CA VAL A 314 5.04 21.83 2.94
C VAL A 314 5.86 20.66 2.38
N LEU A 315 5.34 19.95 1.37
CA LEU A 315 6.15 18.96 0.66
C LEU A 315 7.44 19.60 0.11
N GLN A 316 7.32 20.70 -0.63
CA GLN A 316 8.44 21.32 -1.34
C GLN A 316 9.43 22.02 -0.40
N GLU A 317 8.95 22.70 0.63
CA GLU A 317 9.78 23.54 1.49
C GLU A 317 10.30 22.81 2.75
N SER A 318 9.72 21.69 3.13
CA SER A 318 10.06 20.99 4.36
C SER A 318 10.33 19.50 4.16
N ILE A 319 9.36 18.73 3.65
CA ILE A 319 9.43 17.27 3.64
C ILE A 319 10.48 16.78 2.64
N LEU A 320 10.42 17.24 1.41
CA LEU A 320 11.34 16.83 0.35
C LEU A 320 12.81 17.20 0.67
N PRO A 321 13.14 18.41 1.13
CA PRO A 321 14.51 18.74 1.56
C PRO A 321 14.99 17.88 2.75
N LYS A 322 14.15 17.65 3.76
CA LYS A 322 14.50 16.81 4.91
C LYS A 322 14.75 15.36 4.50
N TRP A 323 13.91 14.81 3.63
CA TRP A 323 14.10 13.48 3.07
C TRP A 323 15.40 13.40 2.25
N ALA A 324 15.64 14.35 1.35
CA ALA A 324 16.86 14.41 0.53
C ALA A 324 18.14 14.50 1.37
N ALA A 325 18.10 15.25 2.47
CA ALA A 325 19.23 15.35 3.39
C ALA A 325 19.59 14.02 4.05
N ARG A 326 18.59 13.13 4.26
CA ARG A 326 18.81 11.79 4.84
C ARG A 326 19.23 10.75 3.79
N CYS A 327 18.83 10.94 2.54
CA CYS A 327 19.13 10.01 1.45
C CYS A 327 20.58 10.11 0.99
N SER A 328 21.12 9.05 0.40
CA SER A 328 22.40 9.09 -0.32
C SER A 328 22.30 9.98 -1.57
N ALA A 329 23.43 10.35 -2.16
CA ALA A 329 23.44 11.11 -3.41
C ALA A 329 22.77 10.32 -4.55
N ASP A 330 23.02 9.00 -4.61
CA ASP A 330 22.40 8.12 -5.60
C ASP A 330 20.89 8.01 -5.41
N CYS A 331 20.41 7.91 -4.16
CA CYS A 331 18.98 7.88 -3.85
C CYS A 331 18.28 9.18 -4.31
N VAL A 332 18.87 10.35 -4.08
CA VAL A 332 18.34 11.64 -4.55
C VAL A 332 18.37 11.72 -6.07
N LYS A 333 19.44 11.22 -6.70
CA LYS A 333 19.56 11.15 -8.16
C LYS A 333 18.46 10.25 -8.75
N ASP A 334 18.28 9.06 -8.19
CA ASP A 334 17.25 8.11 -8.66
C ASP A 334 15.85 8.70 -8.54
N PHE A 335 15.55 9.40 -7.43
CA PHE A 335 14.29 10.13 -7.28
C PHE A 335 14.11 11.18 -8.38
N ASN A 336 15.11 12.02 -8.61
CA ASN A 336 15.04 13.08 -9.62
C ASN A 336 14.90 12.53 -11.04
N ASP A 337 15.58 11.42 -11.34
CA ASP A 337 15.56 10.79 -12.66
C ASP A 337 14.24 10.05 -12.96
N THR A 338 13.45 9.72 -11.96
CA THR A 338 12.20 8.99 -12.06
C THR A 338 11.01 9.83 -11.61
N ILE A 339 10.71 9.87 -10.32
CA ILE A 339 9.59 10.60 -9.72
C ILE A 339 9.69 12.10 -10.04
N GLY A 340 10.89 12.66 -9.91
CA GLY A 340 11.15 14.06 -10.18
C GLY A 340 10.76 14.47 -11.59
N LYS A 341 11.12 13.65 -12.59
CA LYS A 341 10.72 13.88 -13.99
C LYS A 341 9.21 13.67 -14.19
N ALA A 342 8.62 12.64 -13.58
CA ALA A 342 7.21 12.33 -13.73
C ALA A 342 6.29 13.42 -13.16
N LEU A 343 6.68 14.05 -12.05
CA LEU A 343 5.88 15.07 -11.34
C LEU A 343 6.40 16.50 -11.50
N ASN A 344 7.49 16.72 -12.22
CA ASN A 344 8.19 18.01 -12.32
C ASN A 344 8.52 18.60 -10.94
N VAL A 345 9.12 17.79 -10.08
CA VAL A 345 9.65 18.18 -8.76
C VAL A 345 11.11 17.81 -8.67
N THR A 346 11.88 18.55 -7.87
CA THR A 346 13.32 18.29 -7.72
C THR A 346 13.68 18.22 -6.25
N ALA A 347 14.29 17.11 -5.84
CA ALA A 347 14.93 16.96 -4.54
C ALA A 347 16.36 17.50 -4.62
N SER A 348 16.75 18.27 -3.64
CA SER A 348 18.12 18.80 -3.50
C SER A 348 18.63 18.58 -2.07
N LYS A 349 19.92 18.24 -1.94
CA LYS A 349 20.59 18.15 -0.64
C LYS A 349 20.94 19.54 -0.14
#